data_bdde754d754f292f340eafb41971d527
#
_entry.id   bdde754d754f292f340eafb41971d527
#
_cell.length_a   1.000
_cell.length_b   1.000
_cell.length_c   1.000
_cell.angle_alpha   90.00
_cell.angle_beta   90.00
_cell.angle_gamma   90.00
#
_symmetry.space_group_name_H-M   'P 1'
#
loop_
_entity.id
_entity.type
_entity.pdbx_description
1 polymer ?
#
loop_
_entity_poly.entity_id
_entity_poly.type
_entity_poly.pdbx_seq_one_letter_code
_entity_poly.pdbx_strand_id
1 'polypeptide(L)'
;MRALVFKRYGKSAKPEYLDLEAPVPGPDEILVRVHAVGLNPIDNMIPKGTFKSVLKFKLPATIGSDVSGDVVAVGKSVTRFKIGDEIYASVFDLSRGTLADYAVVPQSAAALKPANIDFVQAASIPMVGLTSWQALKERGRL
;
A
#
# COMPACT_ATOMS: atom_id res chain seq x y z
N MET A 1 13.71 -9.44 1.06
CA MET A 1 12.32 -9.61 0.65
C MET A 1 12.19 -9.47 -0.85
N ARG A 2 11.31 -10.23 -1.47
CA ARG A 2 11.02 -10.11 -2.89
C ARG A 2 10.01 -8.98 -3.12
N ALA A 3 10.25 -8.11 -4.12
CA ALA A 3 9.38 -6.99 -4.44
C ALA A 3 9.27 -6.80 -5.96
N LEU A 4 8.10 -6.39 -6.45
CA LEU A 4 7.89 -5.98 -7.83
C LEU A 4 8.13 -4.48 -7.93
N VAL A 5 9.18 -4.08 -8.65
CA VAL A 5 9.64 -2.69 -8.69
C VAL A 5 9.73 -2.14 -10.11
N PHE A 6 9.70 -0.80 -10.21
CA PHE A 6 10.13 -0.11 -11.42
C PHE A 6 11.41 0.70 -11.15
N LYS A 7 12.36 0.67 -12.09
CA LYS A 7 13.67 1.33 -11.96
C LYS A 7 13.75 2.69 -12.66
N ARG A 8 12.79 2.99 -13.51
CA ARG A 8 12.73 4.25 -14.28
C ARG A 8 11.29 4.57 -14.65
N TYR A 9 11.01 5.83 -14.85
CA TYR A 9 9.75 6.29 -15.41
C TYR A 9 9.75 6.22 -16.94
N GLY A 10 8.59 6.05 -17.53
CA GLY A 10 8.37 6.17 -18.98
C GLY A 10 7.51 5.06 -19.57
N LYS A 11 7.11 5.24 -20.82
CA LYS A 11 6.25 4.28 -21.54
C LYS A 11 6.86 2.87 -21.65
N SER A 12 8.20 2.79 -21.65
CA SER A 12 8.96 1.55 -21.69
C SER A 12 9.34 1.01 -20.30
N ALA A 13 8.89 1.62 -19.23
CA ALA A 13 9.11 1.12 -17.89
C ALA A 13 8.43 -0.24 -17.73
N LYS A 14 9.23 -1.27 -17.49
CA LYS A 14 8.73 -2.62 -17.20
C LYS A 14 9.02 -2.92 -15.73
N PRO A 15 8.01 -3.33 -14.96
CA PRO A 15 8.23 -3.84 -13.62
C PRO A 15 9.06 -5.14 -13.66
N GLU A 16 9.89 -5.33 -12.66
CA GLU A 16 10.70 -6.52 -12.48
C GLU A 16 10.79 -6.91 -11.01
N TYR A 17 10.98 -8.19 -10.73
CA TYR A 17 11.21 -8.65 -9.37
C TYR A 17 12.65 -8.38 -8.96
N LEU A 18 12.81 -7.82 -7.76
CA LEU A 18 14.11 -7.67 -7.09
C LEU A 18 14.05 -8.22 -5.67
N ASP A 19 15.20 -8.71 -5.22
CA ASP A 19 15.42 -8.97 -3.80
C ASP A 19 15.96 -7.69 -3.15
N LEU A 20 15.19 -7.19 -2.19
CA LEU A 20 15.50 -5.98 -1.42
C LEU A 20 15.65 -6.33 0.07
N GLU A 21 16.31 -5.48 0.82
CA GLU A 21 16.25 -5.55 2.28
C GLU A 21 14.81 -5.31 2.76
N ALA A 22 14.42 -6.03 3.82
CA ALA A 22 13.12 -5.80 4.44
C ALA A 22 13.11 -4.39 5.07
N PRO A 23 12.06 -3.59 4.85
CA PRO A 23 12.00 -2.25 5.41
C PRO A 23 11.78 -2.30 6.93
N VAL A 24 12.30 -1.29 7.61
CA VAL A 24 12.07 -1.08 9.04
C VAL A 24 10.99 -0.02 9.22
N PRO A 25 9.94 -0.28 10.00
CA PRO A 25 8.89 0.71 10.24
C PRO A 25 9.42 1.90 11.05
N GLY A 26 9.02 3.10 10.66
CA GLY A 26 9.26 4.31 11.44
C GLY A 26 8.44 4.35 12.73
N PRO A 27 8.58 5.42 13.55
CA PRO A 27 7.92 5.50 14.86
C PRO A 27 6.41 5.28 14.82
N ASP A 28 5.69 5.84 13.84
CA ASP A 28 4.23 5.77 13.69
C ASP A 28 3.77 4.76 12.64
N GLU A 29 4.63 3.81 12.28
CA GLU A 29 4.39 2.88 11.20
C GLU A 29 4.36 1.43 11.69
N ILE A 30 3.63 0.61 10.98
CA ILE A 30 3.57 -0.84 11.14
C ILE A 30 4.28 -1.52 9.96
N LEU A 31 4.94 -2.64 10.24
CA LEU A 31 5.43 -3.54 9.20
C LEU A 31 4.39 -4.65 9.01
N VAL A 32 3.93 -4.79 7.80
CA VAL A 32 2.90 -5.75 7.41
C VAL A 32 3.52 -6.84 6.55
N ARG A 33 3.34 -8.11 6.93
CA ARG A 33 3.56 -9.24 6.03
C ARG A 33 2.39 -9.28 5.06
N VAL A 34 2.67 -9.13 3.78
CA VAL A 34 1.66 -8.98 2.74
C VAL A 34 1.05 -10.34 2.39
N HIS A 35 -0.26 -10.44 2.46
CA HIS A 35 -1.01 -11.61 2.00
C HIS A 35 -1.68 -11.38 0.65
N ALA A 36 -2.21 -10.16 0.43
CA ALA A 36 -2.80 -9.78 -0.84
C ALA A 36 -2.62 -8.28 -1.12
N VAL A 37 -2.61 -7.95 -2.40
CA VAL A 37 -2.49 -6.57 -2.92
C VAL A 37 -3.60 -6.31 -3.92
N GLY A 38 -4.35 -5.22 -3.71
CA GLY A 38 -5.30 -4.71 -4.67
C GLY A 38 -4.59 -3.90 -5.75
N LEU A 39 -4.80 -4.26 -7.02
CA LEU A 39 -4.27 -3.51 -8.15
C LEU A 39 -5.29 -2.53 -8.69
N ASN A 40 -4.88 -1.29 -8.82
CA ASN A 40 -5.67 -0.19 -9.34
C ASN A 40 -5.09 0.33 -10.67
N PRO A 41 -5.88 0.97 -11.56
CA PRO A 41 -5.37 1.57 -12.79
C PRO A 41 -4.16 2.47 -12.58
N ILE A 42 -4.11 3.16 -11.43
CA ILE A 42 -3.02 4.09 -11.09
C ILE A 42 -1.69 3.37 -10.90
N ASP A 43 -1.67 2.13 -10.41
CA ASP A 43 -0.45 1.35 -10.22
C ASP A 43 0.29 1.09 -11.55
N ASN A 44 -0.45 1.08 -12.66
CA ASN A 44 0.13 1.02 -14.01
C ASN A 44 0.50 2.41 -14.57
N MET A 45 -0.12 3.48 -14.08
CA MET A 45 0.13 4.85 -14.53
C MET A 45 1.35 5.47 -13.86
N ILE A 46 1.63 5.10 -12.62
CA ILE A 46 2.78 5.61 -11.85
C ILE A 46 4.12 5.31 -12.56
N PRO A 47 4.45 4.06 -12.92
CA PRO A 47 5.70 3.77 -13.64
C PRO A 47 5.79 4.46 -15.00
N LYS A 48 4.66 4.71 -15.67
CA LYS A 48 4.61 5.46 -16.93
C LYS A 48 4.95 6.94 -16.78
N GLY A 49 4.97 7.45 -15.52
CA GLY A 49 5.33 8.82 -15.20
C GLY A 49 4.17 9.82 -15.23
N THR A 50 2.92 9.35 -15.36
CA THR A 50 1.73 10.23 -15.42
C THR A 50 1.63 11.13 -14.18
N PHE A 51 2.02 10.64 -13.01
CA PHE A 51 1.94 11.38 -11.74
C PHE A 51 3.31 11.82 -11.20
N LYS A 52 4.38 11.79 -12.01
CA LYS A 52 5.76 12.07 -11.55
C LYS A 52 5.91 13.47 -10.93
N SER A 53 5.12 14.44 -11.35
CA SER A 53 5.15 15.81 -10.81
C SER A 53 4.56 15.92 -9.41
N VAL A 54 3.63 15.01 -9.07
CA VAL A 54 2.87 15.02 -7.80
C VAL A 54 3.37 13.92 -6.86
N LEU A 55 3.53 12.70 -7.39
CA LEU A 55 3.98 11.54 -6.64
C LEU A 55 5.44 11.23 -7.00
N LYS A 56 6.35 11.53 -6.08
CA LYS A 56 7.80 11.31 -6.28
C LYS A 56 8.25 10.05 -5.54
N PHE A 57 8.51 9.00 -6.29
CA PHE A 57 9.09 7.76 -5.74
C PHE A 57 10.62 7.82 -5.79
N LYS A 58 11.27 7.32 -4.73
CA LYS A 58 12.71 7.02 -4.74
C LYS A 58 12.92 5.70 -5.48
N LEU A 59 13.63 5.73 -6.59
CA LEU A 59 13.86 4.54 -7.43
C LEU A 59 15.06 3.72 -6.93
N PRO A 60 15.03 2.36 -7.05
CA PRO A 60 13.91 1.55 -7.52
C PRO A 60 12.72 1.61 -6.55
N ALA A 61 11.50 1.63 -7.07
CA ALA A 61 10.30 1.77 -6.26
C ALA A 61 9.34 0.59 -6.44
N THR A 62 8.83 0.07 -5.34
CA THR A 62 7.80 -0.98 -5.34
C THR A 62 6.48 -0.42 -5.87
N ILE A 63 5.76 -1.24 -6.62
CA ILE A 63 4.43 -0.93 -7.17
C ILE A 63 3.35 -1.40 -6.18
N GLY A 64 2.11 -0.96 -6.42
CA GLY A 64 0.93 -1.34 -5.66
C GLY A 64 0.54 -0.30 -4.64
N SER A 65 -0.76 -0.09 -4.48
CA SER A 65 -1.32 0.94 -3.61
C SER A 65 -2.07 0.35 -2.43
N ASP A 66 -2.83 -0.71 -2.66
CA ASP A 66 -3.65 -1.35 -1.64
C ASP A 66 -3.00 -2.62 -1.10
N VAL A 67 -3.23 -2.94 0.16
CA VAL A 67 -2.64 -4.10 0.82
C VAL A 67 -3.57 -4.66 1.88
N SER A 68 -3.49 -5.96 2.09
CA SER A 68 -3.96 -6.63 3.29
C SER A 68 -2.93 -7.66 3.76
N GLY A 69 -2.83 -7.83 5.07
CA GLY A 69 -1.85 -8.71 5.68
C GLY A 69 -1.87 -8.63 7.20
N ASP A 70 -0.92 -9.26 7.83
CA ASP A 70 -0.76 -9.25 9.29
C ASP A 70 0.42 -8.39 9.73
N VAL A 71 0.26 -7.72 10.85
CA VAL A 71 1.29 -6.88 11.46
C VAL A 71 2.37 -7.75 12.08
N VAL A 72 3.62 -7.57 11.64
CA VAL A 72 4.78 -8.33 12.17
C VAL A 72 5.75 -7.48 13.00
N ALA A 73 5.69 -6.15 12.87
CA ALA A 73 6.41 -5.24 13.74
C ALA A 73 5.66 -3.90 13.84
N VAL A 74 5.88 -3.18 14.92
CA VAL A 74 5.26 -1.86 15.18
C VAL A 74 6.33 -0.86 15.61
N GLY A 75 6.19 0.39 15.16
CA GLY A 75 7.01 1.51 15.61
C GLY A 75 6.68 1.92 17.05
N LYS A 76 7.61 2.64 17.68
CA LYS A 76 7.53 2.99 19.10
C LYS A 76 6.33 3.87 19.51
N SER A 77 5.75 4.59 18.55
CA SER A 77 4.60 5.50 18.76
C SER A 77 3.28 4.88 18.25
N VAL A 78 3.30 3.64 17.78
CA VAL A 78 2.08 2.95 17.34
C VAL A 78 1.24 2.57 18.55
N THR A 79 -0.03 3.00 18.53
CA THR A 79 -1.01 2.74 19.61
C THR A 79 -2.26 2.02 19.11
N ARG A 80 -2.51 2.03 17.79
CA ARG A 80 -3.73 1.49 17.19
C ARG A 80 -3.66 0.02 16.82
N PHE A 81 -2.45 -0.52 16.70
CA PHE A 81 -2.22 -1.89 16.25
C PHE A 81 -1.16 -2.58 17.09
N LYS A 82 -1.21 -3.91 17.11
CA LYS A 82 -0.22 -4.80 17.73
C LYS A 82 0.20 -5.89 16.75
N ILE A 83 1.31 -6.55 17.04
CA ILE A 83 1.78 -7.72 16.28
C ILE A 83 0.68 -8.80 16.26
N GLY A 84 0.42 -9.35 15.10
CA GLY A 84 -0.61 -10.36 14.85
C GLY A 84 -1.97 -9.78 14.43
N ASP A 85 -2.17 -8.46 14.46
CA ASP A 85 -3.41 -7.86 13.95
C ASP A 85 -3.47 -8.02 12.42
N GLU A 86 -4.62 -8.45 11.93
CA GLU A 86 -4.91 -8.48 10.49
C GLU A 86 -5.44 -7.12 10.04
N ILE A 87 -4.82 -6.54 9.01
CA ILE A 87 -5.14 -5.18 8.53
C ILE A 87 -5.39 -5.14 7.03
N TYR A 88 -6.01 -4.04 6.61
CA TYR A 88 -6.02 -3.59 5.22
C TYR A 88 -5.79 -2.09 5.15
N ALA A 89 -5.19 -1.62 4.06
CA ALA A 89 -4.75 -0.23 3.93
C ALA A 89 -4.59 0.19 2.47
N SER A 90 -4.64 1.52 2.23
CA SER A 90 -4.13 2.14 1.00
C SER A 90 -2.96 3.04 1.33
N VAL A 91 -1.87 2.90 0.56
CA VAL A 91 -0.66 3.73 0.68
C VAL A 91 -0.42 4.59 -0.57
N PHE A 92 -1.45 4.80 -1.34
CA PHE A 92 -1.41 5.43 -2.66
C PHE A 92 -0.66 6.78 -2.71
N ASP A 93 -0.91 7.66 -1.75
CA ASP A 93 -0.36 9.02 -1.70
C ASP A 93 0.98 9.13 -0.94
N LEU A 94 1.49 8.00 -0.46
CA LEU A 94 2.69 7.96 0.39
C LEU A 94 3.99 7.70 -0.38
N SER A 95 3.92 7.63 -1.72
CA SER A 95 5.07 7.30 -2.60
C SER A 95 5.75 5.98 -2.20
N ARG A 96 4.96 5.01 -1.78
CA ARG A 96 5.35 3.66 -1.35
C ARG A 96 4.57 2.62 -2.14
N GLY A 97 5.08 1.40 -2.17
CA GLY A 97 4.41 0.30 -2.86
C GLY A 97 4.22 -0.92 -1.97
N THR A 98 3.26 -1.75 -2.34
CA THR A 98 2.77 -2.88 -1.55
C THR A 98 3.02 -4.25 -2.18
N LEU A 99 3.39 -4.32 -3.48
CA LEU A 99 3.71 -5.57 -4.19
C LEU A 99 5.10 -6.11 -3.78
N ALA A 100 5.20 -6.55 -2.54
CA ALA A 100 6.39 -7.15 -1.92
C ALA A 100 5.97 -8.11 -0.81
N ASP A 101 6.93 -8.88 -0.28
CA ASP A 101 6.66 -9.75 0.88
C ASP A 101 6.26 -8.94 2.14
N TYR A 102 6.78 -7.72 2.27
CA TYR A 102 6.50 -6.81 3.38
C TYR A 102 6.25 -5.39 2.90
N ALA A 103 5.33 -4.70 3.58
CA ALA A 103 5.03 -3.30 3.33
C ALA A 103 5.04 -2.50 4.64
N VAL A 104 5.58 -1.28 4.61
CA VAL A 104 5.47 -0.33 5.72
C VAL A 104 4.25 0.55 5.50
N VAL A 105 3.39 0.60 6.51
CA VAL A 105 2.10 1.31 6.47
C VAL A 105 2.03 2.23 7.70
N PRO A 106 1.75 3.54 7.53
CA PRO A 106 1.42 4.41 8.65
C PRO A 106 0.17 3.90 9.38
N GLN A 107 0.18 3.93 10.72
CA GLN A 107 -0.99 3.51 11.48
C GLN A 107 -2.26 4.30 11.14
N SER A 108 -2.14 5.52 10.67
CA SER A 108 -3.26 6.37 10.24
C SER A 108 -3.92 5.89 8.94
N ALA A 109 -3.18 5.18 8.08
CA ALA A 109 -3.66 4.69 6.78
C ALA A 109 -4.24 3.27 6.85
N ALA A 110 -4.12 2.59 7.99
CA ALA A 110 -4.58 1.22 8.18
C ALA A 110 -5.87 1.12 8.98
N ALA A 111 -6.63 0.05 8.72
CA ALA A 111 -7.76 -0.39 9.51
C ALA A 111 -7.66 -1.90 9.78
N LEU A 112 -8.30 -2.37 10.85
CA LEU A 112 -8.42 -3.81 11.11
C LEU A 112 -9.26 -4.46 10.01
N LYS A 113 -8.79 -5.59 9.50
CA LYS A 113 -9.53 -6.37 8.51
C LYS A 113 -10.83 -6.91 9.14
N PRO A 114 -12.00 -6.74 8.49
CA PRO A 114 -13.23 -7.38 8.95
C PRO A 114 -13.06 -8.90 9.03
N ALA A 115 -13.54 -9.50 10.11
CA ALA A 115 -13.38 -10.93 10.37
C ALA A 115 -14.10 -11.84 9.37
N ASN A 116 -15.14 -11.33 8.70
CA ASN A 116 -15.99 -12.07 7.77
C ASN A 116 -15.51 -12.06 6.31
N ILE A 117 -14.33 -11.47 6.02
CA ILE A 117 -13.72 -11.45 4.68
C ILE A 117 -12.28 -11.97 4.75
N ASP A 118 -11.80 -12.54 3.66
CA ASP A 118 -10.43 -12.97 3.52
C ASP A 118 -9.49 -11.81 3.12
N PHE A 119 -8.18 -12.07 3.06
CA PHE A 119 -7.20 -11.05 2.68
C PHE A 119 -7.36 -10.56 1.23
N VAL A 120 -7.77 -11.43 0.30
CA VAL A 120 -7.95 -11.06 -1.11
C VAL A 120 -9.11 -10.08 -1.24
N GLN A 121 -10.23 -10.40 -0.57
CA GLN A 121 -11.39 -9.51 -0.51
C GLN A 121 -11.03 -8.18 0.18
N ALA A 122 -10.32 -8.24 1.31
CA ALA A 122 -9.91 -7.05 2.05
C ALA A 122 -8.99 -6.13 1.23
N ALA A 123 -8.03 -6.68 0.49
CA ALA A 123 -7.12 -5.89 -0.34
C ALA A 123 -7.82 -5.17 -1.51
N SER A 124 -8.99 -5.63 -1.94
CA SER A 124 -9.74 -5.01 -3.04
C SER A 124 -10.52 -3.75 -2.65
N ILE A 125 -10.62 -3.46 -1.34
CA ILE A 125 -11.53 -2.42 -0.83
C ILE A 125 -10.89 -1.03 -0.70
N PRO A 126 -9.63 -0.83 -0.23
CA PRO A 126 -9.20 0.45 0.33
C PRO A 126 -9.34 1.63 -0.64
N MET A 127 -8.67 1.63 -1.78
CA MET A 127 -8.71 2.77 -2.71
C MET A 127 -10.10 2.97 -3.30
N VAL A 128 -10.76 1.90 -3.72
CA VAL A 128 -12.11 1.98 -4.33
C VAL A 128 -13.13 2.45 -3.30
N GLY A 129 -13.08 1.90 -2.10
CA GLY A 129 -13.98 2.27 -1.00
C GLY A 129 -13.80 3.72 -0.59
N LEU A 130 -12.55 4.17 -0.39
CA LEU A 130 -12.25 5.56 -0.04
C LEU A 130 -12.70 6.53 -1.15
N THR A 131 -12.40 6.21 -2.40
CA THR A 131 -12.81 7.04 -3.55
C THR A 131 -14.32 7.15 -3.64
N SER A 132 -15.04 6.04 -3.49
CA SER A 132 -16.50 6.00 -3.52
C SER A 132 -17.10 6.79 -2.36
N TRP A 133 -16.57 6.61 -1.15
CA TRP A 133 -17.01 7.35 0.04
C TRP A 133 -16.83 8.86 -0.14
N GLN A 134 -15.64 9.29 -0.54
CA GLN A 134 -15.34 10.71 -0.76
C GLN A 134 -16.22 11.32 -1.86
N ALA A 135 -16.44 10.58 -2.96
CA ALA A 135 -17.29 11.06 -4.05
C ALA A 135 -18.76 11.20 -3.62
N LEU A 136 -19.31 10.22 -2.93
CA LEU A 136 -20.73 10.18 -2.58
C LEU A 136 -21.06 10.99 -1.34
N LYS A 137 -20.30 10.82 -0.26
CA LYS A 137 -20.60 11.47 1.03
C LYS A 137 -20.02 12.86 1.16
N GLU A 138 -18.76 13.06 0.81
CA GLU A 138 -18.09 14.34 1.04
C GLU A 138 -18.38 15.35 -0.07
N ARG A 139 -18.42 14.90 -1.32
CA ARG A 139 -18.65 15.76 -2.49
C ARG A 139 -20.10 15.74 -2.96
N GLY A 140 -20.71 14.57 -3.05
CA GLY A 140 -22.10 14.39 -3.49
C GLY A 140 -23.13 14.75 -2.44
N ARG A 141 -22.76 14.79 -1.15
CA ARG A 141 -23.64 15.06 -0.02
C ARG A 141 -24.87 14.13 0.06
N LEU A 142 -24.69 12.86 -0.35
CA LEU A 142 -25.71 11.81 -0.29
C LEU A 142 -25.81 11.21 1.12
#